data_3417e82b7cad45d1e45aed3c6ec00817
#
_entry.id   3417e82b7cad45d1e45aed3c6ec00817
#
_cell.length_a   1.000
_cell.length_b   1.000
_cell.length_c   1.000
_cell.angle_alpha   90.00
_cell.angle_beta   90.00
_cell.angle_gamma   90.00
#
_symmetry.space_group_name_H-M   'P 1'
#
loop_
_entity.id
_entity.type
_entity.pdbx_description
1 polymer ?
#
loop_
_entity_poly.entity_id
_entity_poly.type
_entity_poly.pdbx_seq_one_letter_code
_entity_poly.pdbx_strand_id
1 'polypeptide(L)'
;NDGDCDDYNSLTFPGAAFLESETLCMEDIDGDGYGNGAPSNPVIIAGLDCNDTDPLVFPGTVEEASSTQCMLDADGDGYGDANAPGPYDIGTDCNDADAMISPMDNDGDGVSGCAGDCNDADISLNISDLDGDGFSSCAGDCDDTLYARNLNDLDGDGLSTCAGDCDDYDPGTGATDVDGDGAFACWGDCNDFDGAL
;
A
#
# COMPACT_ATOMS: atom_id res chain seq x y z
N ASN A 1 4.42 10.25 50.92
CA ASN A 1 3.18 10.03 50.15
C ASN A 1 3.10 11.09 49.09
N ASP A 2 3.63 10.84 47.99
CA ASP A 2 3.79 11.72 46.80
C ASP A 2 2.68 11.48 45.76
N GLY A 3 1.62 10.78 46.14
CA GLY A 3 0.47 10.52 45.28
C GLY A 3 0.59 9.26 44.42
N ASP A 4 1.70 8.55 44.54
CA ASP A 4 1.90 7.24 43.91
C ASP A 4 0.89 6.22 44.46
N CYS A 5 0.32 5.42 43.61
CA CYS A 5 -0.73 4.47 43.94
C CYS A 5 -0.21 3.03 44.01
N ASP A 6 1.00 2.79 43.55
CA ASP A 6 1.69 1.53 43.64
C ASP A 6 3.20 1.73 43.85
N ASP A 7 3.62 1.75 45.14
CA ASP A 7 5.01 1.92 45.54
C ASP A 7 6.01 0.90 44.90
N TYR A 8 5.50 -0.12 44.25
CA TYR A 8 6.28 -1.15 43.52
C TYR A 8 6.35 -0.97 42.02
N ASN A 9 5.52 -0.05 41.46
CA ASN A 9 5.50 0.20 40.04
C ASN A 9 5.54 1.73 39.74
N SER A 10 6.70 2.19 39.33
CA SER A 10 6.95 3.61 39.05
C SER A 10 6.20 4.14 37.82
N LEU A 11 5.51 3.29 37.08
CA LEU A 11 4.70 3.63 35.91
C LEU A 11 3.21 3.76 36.27
N THR A 12 2.88 3.66 37.58
CA THR A 12 1.51 3.67 38.10
C THR A 12 1.31 4.83 39.06
N PHE A 13 0.85 5.95 38.55
CA PHE A 13 0.66 7.17 39.33
C PHE A 13 -0.51 8.01 38.75
N PRO A 14 -1.06 8.98 39.50
CA PRO A 14 -2.04 9.91 38.97
C PRO A 14 -1.47 10.73 37.80
N GLY A 15 -2.08 10.60 36.63
CA GLY A 15 -1.65 11.25 35.41
C GLY A 15 -0.59 10.48 34.62
N ALA A 16 -0.32 9.20 34.91
CA ALA A 16 0.47 8.33 34.04
C ALA A 16 -0.19 8.32 32.65
N ALA A 17 -1.43 7.89 32.55
CA ALA A 17 -2.24 7.94 31.33
C ALA A 17 -2.87 9.36 31.15
N PHE A 18 -2.05 10.33 30.82
CA PHE A 18 -2.43 11.75 30.81
C PHE A 18 -3.45 12.13 29.73
N LEU A 19 -3.57 11.34 28.67
CA LEU A 19 -4.58 11.54 27.62
C LEU A 19 -5.98 11.10 28.06
N GLU A 20 -6.06 10.20 29.04
CA GLU A 20 -7.32 9.77 29.63
C GLU A 20 -7.65 10.55 30.92
N SER A 21 -6.68 10.70 31.82
CA SER A 21 -6.88 11.41 33.08
C SER A 21 -5.58 11.90 33.72
N GLU A 22 -5.57 13.17 34.11
CA GLU A 22 -4.47 13.75 34.89
C GLU A 22 -4.52 13.42 36.41
N THR A 23 -5.56 12.77 36.87
CA THR A 23 -5.82 12.62 38.34
C THR A 23 -6.12 11.19 38.77
N LEU A 24 -6.54 10.33 37.88
CA LEU A 24 -6.78 8.92 38.18
C LEU A 24 -5.46 8.14 38.23
N CYS A 25 -5.49 7.12 39.06
CA CYS A 25 -4.37 6.20 39.21
C CYS A 25 -4.45 5.12 38.17
N MET A 26 -3.67 5.27 37.14
CA MET A 26 -3.59 4.36 36.00
C MET A 26 -2.16 3.86 35.82
N GLU A 27 -2.02 2.75 35.16
CA GLU A 27 -0.74 2.20 34.72
C GLU A 27 -0.57 2.50 33.24
N ASP A 28 0.59 3.02 32.85
CA ASP A 28 0.98 3.30 31.48
C ASP A 28 2.44 2.82 31.30
N ILE A 29 2.62 1.62 30.74
CA ILE A 29 3.93 0.95 30.67
C ILE A 29 4.76 1.42 29.50
N ASP A 30 4.12 1.68 28.36
CA ASP A 30 4.82 2.05 27.13
C ASP A 30 4.94 3.56 26.93
N GLY A 31 4.15 4.36 27.67
CA GLY A 31 4.28 5.81 27.73
C GLY A 31 3.56 6.54 26.61
N ASP A 32 2.55 5.95 26.00
CA ASP A 32 1.76 6.56 24.92
C ASP A 32 0.69 7.56 25.46
N GLY A 33 0.42 7.53 26.76
CA GLY A 33 -0.52 8.41 27.47
C GLY A 33 -1.90 7.81 27.67
N TYR A 34 -2.12 6.58 27.25
CA TYR A 34 -3.30 5.78 27.60
C TYR A 34 -2.94 4.76 28.67
N GLY A 35 -3.91 4.33 29.44
CA GLY A 35 -3.68 3.43 30.56
C GLY A 35 -4.10 2.01 30.22
N ASN A 36 -3.42 1.05 30.84
CA ASN A 36 -3.69 -0.36 30.71
C ASN A 36 -5.17 -0.73 30.84
N GLY A 37 -5.77 -1.26 29.79
CA GLY A 37 -7.18 -1.67 29.77
C GLY A 37 -7.50 -2.85 30.69
N ALA A 38 -6.47 -3.61 31.15
CA ALA A 38 -6.63 -4.80 31.99
C ALA A 38 -5.54 -4.89 33.09
N PRO A 39 -5.39 -3.88 33.97
CA PRO A 39 -4.36 -3.88 34.99
C PRO A 39 -4.54 -5.07 35.93
N SER A 40 -3.43 -5.71 36.30
CA SER A 40 -3.44 -6.89 37.19
C SER A 40 -3.77 -6.53 38.65
N ASN A 41 -3.51 -5.29 39.05
CA ASN A 41 -3.79 -4.79 40.39
C ASN A 41 -5.19 -4.14 40.42
N PRO A 42 -6.16 -4.68 41.18
CA PRO A 42 -7.54 -4.17 41.18
C PRO A 42 -7.72 -2.78 41.83
N VAL A 43 -6.66 -2.20 42.38
CA VAL A 43 -6.67 -0.83 42.91
C VAL A 43 -6.40 0.19 41.80
N ILE A 44 -5.77 -0.24 40.72
CA ILE A 44 -5.46 0.57 39.56
C ILE A 44 -6.74 0.71 38.69
N ILE A 45 -6.99 1.92 38.24
CA ILE A 45 -8.11 2.17 37.33
C ILE A 45 -7.73 1.66 35.94
N ALA A 46 -8.60 0.84 35.36
CA ALA A 46 -8.42 0.40 33.99
C ALA A 46 -8.59 1.58 33.03
N GLY A 47 -7.66 1.68 32.10
CA GLY A 47 -7.71 2.63 31.00
C GLY A 47 -8.35 2.04 29.74
N LEU A 48 -8.08 2.66 28.62
CA LEU A 48 -8.59 2.27 27.29
C LEU A 48 -7.54 1.61 26.41
N ASP A 49 -6.28 1.64 26.83
CA ASP A 49 -5.22 1.01 26.07
C ASP A 49 -5.38 -0.52 26.01
N CYS A 50 -5.30 -1.04 24.80
CA CYS A 50 -5.50 -2.45 24.49
C CYS A 50 -4.19 -3.27 24.57
N ASN A 51 -3.04 -2.58 24.50
CA ASN A 51 -1.74 -3.22 24.60
C ASN A 51 -0.69 -2.30 25.24
N ASP A 52 -0.76 -2.10 26.53
CA ASP A 52 0.10 -1.30 27.42
C ASP A 52 1.61 -1.72 27.38
N THR A 53 2.05 -2.32 26.28
CA THR A 53 3.46 -2.65 25.99
C THR A 53 3.89 -2.25 24.59
N ASP A 54 3.00 -1.65 23.81
CA ASP A 54 3.27 -1.21 22.45
C ASP A 54 2.68 0.20 22.21
N PRO A 55 3.51 1.24 22.22
CA PRO A 55 3.06 2.63 22.15
C PRO A 55 2.46 3.03 20.80
N LEU A 56 2.31 2.10 19.87
CA LEU A 56 1.64 2.28 18.59
C LEU A 56 0.21 1.70 18.59
N VAL A 57 -0.27 1.16 19.72
CA VAL A 57 -1.57 0.48 19.82
C VAL A 57 -2.41 1.07 20.94
N PHE A 58 -3.10 2.17 20.67
CA PHE A 58 -4.00 2.87 21.58
C PHE A 58 -5.30 3.30 20.88
N PRO A 59 -6.35 3.69 21.59
CA PRO A 59 -7.59 4.11 20.98
C PRO A 59 -7.44 5.33 20.06
N GLY A 60 -7.85 5.18 18.80
CA GLY A 60 -7.77 6.25 17.81
C GLY A 60 -6.39 6.41 17.17
N THR A 61 -5.57 5.36 17.18
CA THR A 61 -4.25 5.33 16.52
C THR A 61 -4.37 5.60 15.03
N VAL A 62 -5.43 5.11 14.40
CA VAL A 62 -5.68 5.23 12.96
C VAL A 62 -6.89 6.11 12.67
N GLU A 63 -6.96 6.70 11.47
CA GLU A 63 -8.02 7.63 11.08
C GLU A 63 -9.42 6.98 11.06
N GLU A 64 -9.50 5.68 10.75
CA GLU A 64 -10.74 4.92 10.73
C GLU A 64 -11.23 4.48 12.12
N ALA A 65 -10.33 4.48 13.12
CA ALA A 65 -10.69 4.07 14.48
C ALA A 65 -11.52 5.12 15.21
N SER A 66 -12.51 4.66 15.98
CA SER A 66 -13.16 5.50 16.97
C SER A 66 -12.24 5.65 18.20
N SER A 67 -12.54 6.65 19.04
CA SER A 67 -11.80 6.89 20.30
C SER A 67 -11.86 5.75 21.33
N THR A 68 -12.42 4.61 20.98
CA THR A 68 -12.52 3.42 21.83
C THR A 68 -12.12 2.14 21.13
N GLN A 69 -11.68 2.22 19.88
CA GLN A 69 -11.18 1.09 19.10
C GLN A 69 -9.66 1.14 19.05
N CYS A 70 -9.05 -0.01 19.25
CA CYS A 70 -7.62 -0.20 19.11
C CYS A 70 -7.33 -1.04 17.88
N MET A 71 -6.75 -0.41 16.90
CA MET A 71 -6.31 -1.06 15.67
C MET A 71 -4.78 -1.14 15.65
N LEU A 72 -4.26 -2.14 14.98
CA LEU A 72 -2.84 -2.26 14.69
C LEU A 72 -2.56 -1.52 13.39
N ASP A 73 -1.55 -0.66 13.41
CA ASP A 73 -1.04 0.06 12.23
C ASP A 73 0.50 -0.03 12.29
N ALA A 74 1.06 -1.01 11.60
CA ALA A 74 2.47 -1.33 11.72
C ALA A 74 3.35 -0.52 10.76
N ASP A 75 2.80 -0.01 9.67
CA ASP A 75 3.55 0.78 8.68
C ASP A 75 3.32 2.30 8.81
N GLY A 76 2.29 2.71 9.58
CA GLY A 76 2.06 4.10 9.93
C GLY A 76 1.34 4.91 8.84
N ASP A 77 0.55 4.27 8.00
CA ASP A 77 -0.19 4.93 6.93
C ASP A 77 -1.54 5.54 7.40
N GLY A 78 -1.98 5.19 8.60
CA GLY A 78 -3.21 5.70 9.21
C GLY A 78 -4.42 4.77 9.06
N TYR A 79 -4.24 3.59 8.50
CA TYR A 79 -5.26 2.53 8.42
C TYR A 79 -4.83 1.31 9.23
N GLY A 80 -5.79 0.59 9.79
CA GLY A 80 -5.49 -0.57 10.62
C GLY A 80 -5.52 -1.88 9.83
N ASP A 81 -4.75 -2.86 10.28
CA ASP A 81 -4.63 -4.18 9.67
C ASP A 81 -5.99 -4.89 9.50
N ALA A 82 -6.37 -5.18 8.25
CA ALA A 82 -7.56 -5.96 7.91
C ALA A 82 -7.50 -7.42 8.37
N ASN A 83 -6.32 -7.89 8.81
CA ASN A 83 -6.09 -9.23 9.31
C ASN A 83 -5.56 -9.23 10.75
N ALA A 84 -5.77 -8.13 11.49
CA ALA A 84 -5.27 -7.98 12.85
C ALA A 84 -5.58 -9.20 13.73
N PRO A 85 -4.59 -9.73 14.46
CA PRO A 85 -4.84 -10.81 15.40
C PRO A 85 -5.62 -10.25 16.61
N GLY A 86 -6.55 -11.03 17.17
CA GLY A 86 -7.19 -10.60 18.42
C GLY A 86 -6.14 -10.37 19.54
N PRO A 87 -6.30 -9.38 20.38
CA PRO A 87 -7.56 -8.69 20.72
C PRO A 87 -7.88 -7.41 19.94
N TYR A 88 -7.10 -7.04 18.93
CA TYR A 88 -7.27 -5.79 18.20
C TYR A 88 -8.53 -5.77 17.34
N ASP A 89 -9.05 -4.58 17.11
CA ASP A 89 -10.13 -4.37 16.16
C ASP A 89 -9.57 -4.49 14.73
N ILE A 90 -10.39 -5.00 13.84
CA ILE A 90 -10.02 -5.19 12.42
C ILE A 90 -10.19 -3.87 11.70
N GLY A 91 -9.15 -3.44 11.02
CA GLY A 91 -9.14 -2.27 10.14
C GLY A 91 -9.43 -2.60 8.67
N THR A 92 -9.07 -1.69 7.79
CA THR A 92 -9.30 -1.80 6.34
C THR A 92 -8.04 -1.93 5.52
N ASP A 93 -6.87 -1.77 6.13
CA ASP A 93 -5.60 -1.96 5.45
C ASP A 93 -5.37 -3.43 5.06
N CYS A 94 -5.15 -3.65 3.79
CA CYS A 94 -4.94 -4.98 3.23
C CYS A 94 -3.49 -5.47 3.34
N ASN A 95 -2.54 -4.57 3.63
CA ASN A 95 -1.12 -4.87 3.77
C ASN A 95 -0.40 -3.98 4.80
N ASP A 96 -0.67 -4.15 6.06
CA ASP A 96 -0.11 -3.45 7.23
C ASP A 96 1.44 -3.55 7.39
N ALA A 97 2.14 -3.76 6.30
CA ALA A 97 3.61 -3.77 6.23
C ALA A 97 4.16 -2.86 5.13
N ASP A 98 3.32 -2.18 4.37
CA ASP A 98 3.70 -1.33 3.26
C ASP A 98 2.71 -0.17 3.08
N ALA A 99 3.02 0.97 3.65
CA ALA A 99 2.24 2.21 3.65
C ALA A 99 1.88 2.77 2.24
N MET A 100 2.37 2.15 1.17
CA MET A 100 1.96 2.45 -0.20
C MET A 100 0.78 1.61 -0.67
N ILE A 101 0.37 0.61 0.10
CA ILE A 101 -0.71 -0.33 -0.24
C ILE A 101 -1.83 -0.19 0.80
N SER A 102 -2.60 0.88 0.70
CA SER A 102 -3.68 1.25 1.62
C SER A 102 -5.04 1.27 0.93
N PRO A 103 -6.14 1.39 1.69
CA PRO A 103 -7.47 1.56 1.11
C PRO A 103 -7.71 2.96 0.52
N MET A 104 -6.79 3.92 0.73
CA MET A 104 -6.87 5.25 0.13
C MET A 104 -6.50 5.19 -1.35
N ASP A 105 -7.18 5.96 -2.16
CA ASP A 105 -6.84 6.28 -3.56
C ASP A 105 -6.05 7.60 -3.54
N ASN A 106 -4.71 7.51 -3.57
CA ASN A 106 -3.83 8.66 -3.34
C ASN A 106 -3.68 9.56 -4.57
N ASP A 107 -3.76 9.02 -5.77
CA ASP A 107 -3.61 9.78 -7.01
C ASP A 107 -4.94 10.19 -7.64
N GLY A 108 -6.05 9.58 -7.21
CA GLY A 108 -7.42 9.94 -7.60
C GLY A 108 -7.86 9.33 -8.92
N ASP A 109 -7.30 8.21 -9.34
CA ASP A 109 -7.69 7.49 -10.55
C ASP A 109 -8.91 6.58 -10.37
N GLY A 110 -9.34 6.34 -9.13
CA GLY A 110 -10.49 5.54 -8.74
C GLY A 110 -10.14 4.12 -8.31
N VAL A 111 -8.87 3.76 -8.24
CA VAL A 111 -8.36 2.49 -7.74
C VAL A 111 -7.34 2.77 -6.62
N SER A 112 -7.43 2.08 -5.50
CA SER A 112 -6.47 2.20 -4.40
C SER A 112 -5.46 1.07 -4.45
N GLY A 113 -4.35 1.18 -3.71
CA GLY A 113 -3.38 0.10 -3.56
C GLY A 113 -4.03 -1.21 -3.11
N CYS A 114 -4.97 -1.17 -2.15
CA CYS A 114 -5.75 -2.34 -1.73
C CYS A 114 -6.72 -2.86 -2.80
N ALA A 115 -7.14 -2.04 -3.74
CA ALA A 115 -7.98 -2.46 -4.87
C ALA A 115 -7.17 -3.03 -6.04
N GLY A 116 -5.85 -3.01 -5.95
CA GLY A 116 -4.94 -3.60 -6.94
C GLY A 116 -4.23 -2.60 -7.83
N ASP A 117 -4.27 -1.31 -7.50
CA ASP A 117 -3.39 -0.34 -8.12
C ASP A 117 -1.92 -0.71 -7.87
N CYS A 118 -1.15 -0.74 -8.94
CA CYS A 118 0.26 -1.10 -8.87
C CYS A 118 1.17 0.08 -8.51
N ASN A 119 0.65 1.31 -8.56
CA ASN A 119 1.34 2.51 -8.10
C ASN A 119 0.35 3.64 -7.75
N ASP A 120 -0.22 3.58 -6.59
CA ASP A 120 -1.20 4.52 -6.01
C ASP A 120 -0.66 5.97 -5.82
N ALA A 121 0.38 6.33 -6.54
CA ALA A 121 0.93 7.69 -6.64
C ALA A 121 1.04 8.16 -8.10
N ASP A 122 0.59 7.38 -9.07
CA ASP A 122 0.68 7.70 -10.50
C ASP A 122 -0.64 7.35 -11.22
N ILE A 123 -1.49 8.34 -11.37
CA ILE A 123 -2.82 8.30 -12.01
C ILE A 123 -2.85 7.59 -13.39
N SER A 124 -1.70 7.37 -14.02
CA SER A 124 -1.60 6.69 -15.30
C SER A 124 -1.43 5.17 -15.18
N LEU A 125 -1.26 4.67 -13.96
CA LEU A 125 -1.01 3.25 -13.69
C LEU A 125 -2.12 2.68 -12.81
N ASN A 126 -3.00 1.86 -13.39
CA ASN A 126 -4.04 1.15 -12.64
C ASN A 126 -4.45 -0.17 -13.31
N ILE A 127 -5.39 -0.89 -12.69
CA ILE A 127 -5.88 -2.18 -13.19
C ILE A 127 -6.98 -2.07 -14.25
N SER A 128 -7.43 -0.85 -14.56
CA SER A 128 -8.50 -0.66 -15.55
C SER A 128 -7.92 -0.80 -16.96
N ASP A 129 -8.57 -1.60 -17.79
CA ASP A 129 -8.31 -1.71 -19.22
C ASP A 129 -9.19 -0.68 -19.93
N LEU A 130 -8.61 0.48 -20.26
CA LEU A 130 -9.36 1.64 -20.74
C LEU A 130 -9.76 1.53 -22.20
N ASP A 131 -8.96 0.86 -23.04
CA ASP A 131 -9.22 0.71 -24.46
C ASP A 131 -9.85 -0.65 -24.82
N GLY A 132 -9.85 -1.61 -23.90
CA GLY A 132 -10.52 -2.89 -24.03
C GLY A 132 -9.75 -3.94 -24.82
N ASP A 133 -8.41 -3.85 -24.85
CA ASP A 133 -7.56 -4.80 -25.56
C ASP A 133 -7.17 -6.04 -24.74
N GLY A 134 -7.48 -6.04 -23.45
CA GLY A 134 -7.25 -7.15 -22.51
C GLY A 134 -6.05 -6.95 -21.61
N PHE A 135 -5.36 -5.83 -21.70
CA PHE A 135 -4.27 -5.44 -20.80
C PHE A 135 -4.62 -4.10 -20.13
N SER A 136 -4.04 -3.87 -18.97
CA SER A 136 -4.09 -2.59 -18.28
C SER A 136 -2.67 -2.05 -18.13
N SER A 137 -2.54 -0.79 -17.76
CA SER A 137 -1.22 -0.21 -17.48
C SER A 137 -0.45 -1.00 -16.39
N CYS A 138 -1.12 -1.46 -15.33
CA CYS A 138 -0.53 -2.36 -14.34
C CYS A 138 -0.19 -3.77 -14.87
N ALA A 139 -0.85 -4.21 -15.93
CA ALA A 139 -0.51 -5.47 -16.60
C ALA A 139 0.61 -5.32 -17.64
N GLY A 140 1.15 -4.12 -17.79
CA GLY A 140 2.28 -3.83 -18.68
C GLY A 140 1.89 -3.25 -20.04
N ASP A 141 0.62 -2.84 -20.21
CA ASP A 141 0.24 -2.07 -21.37
C ASP A 141 1.02 -0.75 -21.42
N CYS A 142 1.58 -0.46 -22.55
CA CYS A 142 2.40 0.73 -22.75
C CYS A 142 1.60 1.97 -23.19
N ASP A 143 0.31 1.80 -23.51
CA ASP A 143 -0.60 2.88 -23.87
C ASP A 143 -2.07 2.45 -23.76
N ASP A 144 -2.56 2.35 -22.54
CA ASP A 144 -3.90 1.91 -22.13
C ASP A 144 -5.06 2.81 -22.68
N THR A 145 -4.77 3.64 -23.66
CA THR A 145 -5.74 4.44 -24.41
C THR A 145 -5.82 4.07 -25.88
N LEU A 146 -4.97 3.16 -26.33
CA LEU A 146 -4.80 2.83 -27.73
C LEU A 146 -4.75 1.31 -27.97
N TYR A 147 -5.91 0.71 -28.20
CA TYR A 147 -6.16 -0.73 -28.40
C TYR A 147 -5.09 -1.50 -29.23
N ALA A 148 -4.38 -0.83 -30.14
CA ALA A 148 -3.36 -1.42 -30.99
C ALA A 148 -1.97 -1.44 -30.35
N ARG A 149 -1.81 -0.91 -29.14
CA ARG A 149 -0.53 -0.85 -28.43
C ARG A 149 -0.61 -1.68 -27.15
N ASN A 150 -0.24 -2.94 -27.25
CA ASN A 150 -0.37 -3.89 -26.16
C ASN A 150 0.74 -4.95 -26.17
N LEU A 151 0.61 -5.96 -25.32
CA LEU A 151 1.59 -7.05 -25.17
C LEU A 151 1.35 -8.25 -26.08
N ASN A 152 0.32 -8.22 -26.95
CA ASN A 152 0.12 -9.30 -27.91
C ASN A 152 1.19 -9.26 -28.99
N ASP A 153 1.64 -10.42 -29.41
CA ASP A 153 2.46 -10.69 -30.58
C ASP A 153 1.55 -11.43 -31.58
N LEU A 154 0.91 -10.69 -32.50
CA LEU A 154 -0.14 -11.24 -33.38
C LEU A 154 0.42 -11.96 -34.60
N ASP A 155 1.61 -11.58 -35.06
CA ASP A 155 2.25 -12.18 -36.24
C ASP A 155 3.28 -13.26 -35.85
N GLY A 156 3.72 -13.31 -34.57
CA GLY A 156 4.59 -14.35 -34.04
C GLY A 156 6.06 -14.14 -34.30
N ASP A 157 6.51 -12.90 -34.50
CA ASP A 157 7.93 -12.58 -34.72
C ASP A 157 8.74 -12.51 -33.40
N GLY A 158 8.04 -12.51 -32.25
CA GLY A 158 8.61 -12.46 -30.91
C GLY A 158 8.60 -11.07 -30.29
N LEU A 159 8.00 -10.10 -30.93
CA LEU A 159 7.80 -8.74 -30.42
C LEU A 159 6.31 -8.41 -30.38
N SER A 160 5.95 -7.44 -29.56
CA SER A 160 4.63 -6.81 -29.54
C SER A 160 4.78 -5.32 -29.80
N THR A 161 3.69 -4.62 -30.03
CA THR A 161 3.74 -3.17 -30.21
C THR A 161 4.35 -2.45 -29.00
N CYS A 162 4.15 -2.94 -27.78
CA CYS A 162 4.83 -2.44 -26.57
C CYS A 162 6.31 -2.85 -26.48
N ALA A 163 6.71 -3.90 -27.16
CA ALA A 163 8.10 -4.33 -27.21
C ALA A 163 8.89 -3.70 -28.38
N GLY A 164 8.26 -2.84 -29.17
CA GLY A 164 8.90 -2.10 -30.24
C GLY A 164 8.58 -2.58 -31.66
N ASP A 165 7.58 -3.47 -31.81
CA ASP A 165 6.98 -3.76 -33.10
C ASP A 165 6.12 -2.59 -33.57
N CYS A 166 6.27 -2.16 -34.79
CA CYS A 166 5.50 -1.07 -35.37
C CYS A 166 4.31 -1.52 -36.23
N ASP A 167 4.23 -2.79 -36.58
CA ASP A 167 3.08 -3.41 -37.27
C ASP A 167 2.92 -4.88 -36.87
N ASP A 168 2.23 -5.13 -35.78
CA ASP A 168 1.97 -6.42 -35.15
C ASP A 168 1.17 -7.42 -36.06
N TYR A 169 1.06 -7.13 -37.34
CA TYR A 169 0.50 -8.00 -38.36
C TYR A 169 1.50 -8.37 -39.46
N ASP A 170 2.72 -7.81 -39.44
CA ASP A 170 3.79 -8.10 -40.41
C ASP A 170 5.08 -8.51 -39.71
N PRO A 171 5.43 -9.82 -39.63
CA PRO A 171 6.62 -10.32 -38.95
C PRO A 171 7.95 -9.80 -39.51
N GLY A 172 7.92 -8.92 -40.48
CA GLY A 172 9.10 -8.26 -41.02
C GLY A 172 9.32 -6.84 -40.49
N THR A 173 8.48 -6.34 -39.57
CA THR A 173 8.53 -4.95 -39.13
C THR A 173 8.94 -4.77 -37.66
N GLY A 174 9.52 -5.77 -37.03
CA GLY A 174 10.00 -5.72 -35.67
C GLY A 174 11.19 -4.78 -35.42
N ALA A 175 11.58 -4.61 -34.16
CA ALA A 175 12.73 -3.80 -33.75
C ALA A 175 14.08 -4.53 -33.90
N THR A 176 14.12 -5.63 -34.61
CA THR A 176 15.37 -6.39 -34.91
C THR A 176 15.97 -5.91 -36.21
N ASP A 177 17.25 -5.62 -36.19
CA ASP A 177 18.09 -5.40 -37.38
C ASP A 177 18.49 -6.77 -37.94
N VAL A 178 17.74 -7.27 -38.91
CA VAL A 178 17.88 -8.65 -39.43
C VAL A 178 19.11 -8.80 -40.36
N ASP A 179 19.44 -7.75 -41.10
CA ASP A 179 20.55 -7.78 -42.04
C ASP A 179 21.84 -7.14 -41.46
N GLY A 180 21.75 -6.42 -40.34
CA GLY A 180 22.91 -5.89 -39.62
C GLY A 180 23.47 -4.59 -40.16
N ASP A 181 22.69 -3.82 -40.89
CA ASP A 181 23.11 -2.54 -41.45
C ASP A 181 23.00 -1.34 -40.48
N GLY A 182 22.32 -1.53 -39.36
CA GLY A 182 22.12 -0.53 -38.29
C GLY A 182 20.86 0.27 -38.43
N ALA A 183 19.98 -0.01 -39.38
CA ALA A 183 18.62 0.43 -39.46
C ALA A 183 17.64 -0.66 -38.98
N PHE A 184 16.38 -0.32 -38.79
CA PHE A 184 15.33 -1.25 -38.40
C PHE A 184 14.09 -0.92 -39.23
N ALA A 185 13.29 -1.93 -39.55
CA ALA A 185 12.07 -1.74 -40.36
C ALA A 185 11.15 -0.65 -39.75
N CYS A 186 11.02 -0.57 -38.47
CA CYS A 186 10.25 0.44 -37.79
C CYS A 186 10.86 1.86 -37.82
N TRP A 187 12.13 2.01 -38.14
CA TRP A 187 12.87 3.28 -38.04
C TRP A 187 13.51 3.71 -39.36
N GLY A 188 12.93 3.27 -40.48
CA GLY A 188 13.24 3.79 -41.80
C GLY A 188 14.03 2.87 -42.69
N ASP A 189 14.27 1.62 -42.30
CA ASP A 189 14.72 0.58 -43.22
C ASP A 189 13.55 0.17 -44.12
N CYS A 190 13.76 0.23 -45.43
CA CYS A 190 12.75 -0.14 -46.40
C CYS A 190 12.75 -1.66 -46.72
N ASN A 191 13.78 -2.38 -46.24
CA ASN A 191 13.92 -3.81 -46.43
C ASN A 191 14.94 -4.43 -45.48
N ASP A 192 14.52 -4.76 -44.31
CA ASP A 192 15.29 -5.34 -43.20
C ASP A 192 15.92 -6.72 -43.48
N PHE A 193 15.92 -7.13 -44.75
CA PHE A 193 16.60 -8.32 -45.28
C PHE A 193 17.71 -7.99 -46.31
N ASP A 194 17.99 -6.70 -46.59
CA ASP A 194 18.97 -6.26 -47.55
C ASP A 194 19.81 -5.08 -47.03
N GLY A 195 20.87 -5.35 -46.30
CA GLY A 195 21.81 -4.39 -45.71
C GLY A 195 22.47 -3.38 -46.67
N ALA A 196 21.89 -3.15 -47.80
CA ALA A 196 22.32 -2.16 -48.79
C ALA A 196 21.27 -1.11 -49.13
N LEU A 197 20.11 -1.09 -48.44
CA LEU A 197 18.98 -0.20 -48.74
C LEU A 197 18.56 0.65 -47.53
#